data_ff6ac92ea7adae81e783872227113c88
#
_entry.id   ff6ac92ea7adae81e783872227113c88
#
_cell.length_a   1.000
_cell.length_b   1.000
_cell.length_c   1.000
_cell.angle_alpha   90.00
_cell.angle_beta   90.00
_cell.angle_gamma   90.00
#
_symmetry.space_group_name_H-M   'P 1'
#
loop_
_entity.id
_entity.type
_entity.pdbx_description
1 polymer ?
#
loop_
_entity_poly.entity_id
_entity_poly.type
_entity_poly.pdbx_seq_one_letter_code
_entity_poly.pdbx_strand_id
1 'polypeptide(L)'
;MKIRLYGTVNDSIVDGPGLRYVIFTQGCLHHCPGCHNPDSHAIDGGYIEDTEQCLLEIDQNPLLDGVTLSGGEPFLQATALIHFVQKVKKRHLHVMIYSGYTFEEILELGDEEKKLLSLCDTLVDGKFILSLKSMELLYKGSSNQRIIAIQASLKTHMVIEQEINEYGEFVF
;
A
#
# COMPACT_ATOMS: atom_id res chain seq x y z
N MET A 1 12.00 8.60 -11.49
CA MET A 1 12.83 7.72 -10.65
C MET A 1 12.48 6.27 -10.95
N LYS A 2 13.45 5.39 -10.95
CA LYS A 2 13.23 3.98 -11.28
C LYS A 2 12.69 3.20 -10.08
N ILE A 3 11.73 2.33 -10.34
CA ILE A 3 11.12 1.42 -9.37
C ILE A 3 11.02 0.02 -9.99
N ARG A 4 11.14 -1.02 -9.18
CA ARG A 4 10.96 -2.40 -9.62
C ARG A 4 9.55 -2.85 -9.30
N LEU A 5 8.82 -3.27 -10.33
CA LEU A 5 7.40 -3.63 -10.25
C LEU A 5 7.17 -5.10 -10.57
N TYR A 6 6.19 -5.68 -9.88
CA TYR A 6 5.52 -6.90 -10.30
C TYR A 6 4.46 -6.59 -11.37
N GLY A 7 3.74 -5.48 -11.20
CA GLY A 7 2.73 -5.02 -12.15
C GLY A 7 2.01 -3.76 -11.69
N THR A 8 1.10 -3.29 -12.52
CA THR A 8 0.15 -2.20 -12.21
C THR A 8 -1.26 -2.57 -12.63
N VAL A 9 -2.26 -1.97 -12.00
CA VAL A 9 -3.67 -2.04 -12.39
C VAL A 9 -4.24 -0.63 -12.42
N ASN A 10 -4.84 -0.24 -13.55
CA ASN A 10 -5.24 1.15 -13.79
C ASN A 10 -6.60 1.52 -13.18
N ASP A 11 -7.43 0.54 -12.82
CA ASP A 11 -8.84 0.73 -12.48
C ASP A 11 -9.35 -0.35 -11.50
N SER A 12 -8.65 -0.57 -10.41
CA SER A 12 -9.05 -1.55 -9.39
C SER A 12 -10.17 -1.02 -8.48
N ILE A 13 -11.13 -1.88 -8.16
CA ILE A 13 -12.21 -1.63 -7.18
C ILE A 13 -12.10 -2.54 -5.94
N VAL A 14 -11.08 -3.39 -5.86
CA VAL A 14 -10.90 -4.39 -4.79
C VAL A 14 -9.72 -4.11 -3.87
N ASP A 15 -8.82 -3.22 -4.27
CA ASP A 15 -7.59 -2.90 -3.54
C ASP A 15 -7.70 -1.63 -2.69
N GLY A 16 -8.87 -1.39 -2.14
CA GLY A 16 -9.22 -0.23 -1.33
C GLY A 16 -10.53 0.40 -1.79
N PRO A 17 -11.03 1.43 -1.07
CA PRO A 17 -12.28 2.08 -1.40
C PRO A 17 -12.17 2.90 -2.68
N GLY A 18 -13.26 2.93 -3.45
CA GLY A 18 -13.36 3.68 -4.70
C GLY A 18 -12.59 3.03 -5.85
N LEU A 19 -12.35 3.83 -6.89
CA LEU A 19 -11.57 3.42 -8.06
C LEU A 19 -10.10 3.78 -7.84
N ARG A 20 -9.21 2.80 -7.99
CA ARG A 20 -7.81 2.97 -7.59
C ARG A 20 -6.82 2.54 -8.68
N TYR A 21 -5.77 3.33 -8.81
CA TYR A 21 -4.56 2.90 -9.50
C TYR A 21 -3.71 2.09 -8.51
N VAL A 22 -3.30 0.89 -8.88
CA VAL A 22 -2.53 0.01 -8.01
C VAL A 22 -1.14 -0.21 -8.55
N ILE A 23 -0.14 -0.03 -7.71
CA ILE A 23 1.24 -0.45 -7.94
C ILE A 23 1.49 -1.71 -7.11
N PHE A 24 1.90 -2.78 -7.77
CA PHE A 24 2.43 -3.98 -7.14
C PHE A 24 3.94 -3.95 -7.24
N THR A 25 4.62 -3.67 -6.14
CA THR A 25 6.08 -3.65 -6.07
C THR A 25 6.64 -5.06 -6.18
N GLN A 26 7.86 -5.18 -6.69
CA GLN A 26 8.62 -6.43 -6.73
C GLN A 26 9.64 -6.47 -5.61
N GLY A 27 9.78 -7.64 -4.97
CA GLY A 27 10.66 -7.90 -3.84
C GLY A 27 9.93 -7.95 -2.52
N CYS A 28 10.09 -9.05 -1.78
CA CYS A 28 9.53 -9.22 -0.44
C CYS A 28 10.35 -10.24 0.34
N LEU A 29 10.71 -9.92 1.59
CA LEU A 29 11.49 -10.78 2.48
C LEU A 29 10.63 -11.48 3.55
N HIS A 30 9.32 -11.23 3.57
CA HIS A 30 8.44 -11.81 4.59
C HIS A 30 8.15 -13.30 4.35
N HIS A 31 8.08 -13.74 3.10
CA HIS A 31 7.82 -15.14 2.70
C HIS A 31 6.59 -15.76 3.39
N CYS A 32 5.48 -15.01 3.46
CA CYS A 32 4.26 -15.49 4.12
C CYS A 32 3.72 -16.75 3.45
N PRO A 33 3.50 -17.85 4.16
CA PRO A 33 2.85 -19.03 3.61
C PRO A 33 1.46 -18.69 3.06
N GLY A 34 1.19 -19.13 1.81
CA GLY A 34 -0.09 -18.84 1.13
C GLY A 34 -0.26 -17.42 0.64
N CYS A 35 0.82 -16.63 0.54
CA CYS A 35 0.80 -15.28 -0.03
C CYS A 35 0.06 -15.24 -1.37
N HIS A 36 -0.76 -14.18 -1.59
CA HIS A 36 -1.53 -14.02 -2.82
C HIS A 36 -0.65 -13.69 -4.04
N ASN A 37 0.54 -13.12 -3.83
CA ASN A 37 1.46 -12.70 -4.89
C ASN A 37 2.85 -13.34 -4.71
N PRO A 38 2.98 -14.68 -4.72
CA PRO A 38 4.27 -15.33 -4.46
C PRO A 38 5.35 -14.96 -5.49
N ASP A 39 4.97 -14.66 -6.72
CA ASP A 39 5.90 -14.25 -7.79
C ASP A 39 6.49 -12.85 -7.56
N SER A 40 5.90 -12.05 -6.67
CA SER A 40 6.44 -10.74 -6.28
C SER A 40 7.56 -10.82 -5.22
N HIS A 41 7.91 -12.00 -4.74
CA HIS A 41 8.91 -12.16 -3.67
C HIS A 41 10.35 -11.96 -4.15
N ALA A 42 10.69 -12.44 -5.36
CA ALA A 42 12.07 -12.37 -5.87
C ALA A 42 12.54 -10.92 -5.98
N ILE A 43 13.67 -10.61 -5.34
CA ILE A 43 14.22 -9.23 -5.31
C ILE A 43 14.63 -8.74 -6.71
N ASP A 44 15.09 -9.63 -7.56
CA ASP A 44 15.54 -9.36 -8.93
C ASP A 44 14.47 -9.68 -10.00
N GLY A 45 13.28 -10.11 -9.57
CA GLY A 45 12.15 -10.40 -10.46
C GLY A 45 11.48 -9.13 -11.02
N GLY A 46 10.35 -9.34 -11.69
CA GLY A 46 9.54 -8.25 -12.25
C GLY A 46 10.28 -7.44 -13.32
N TYR A 47 9.96 -6.16 -13.41
CA TYR A 47 10.57 -5.25 -14.38
C TYR A 47 10.85 -3.88 -13.77
N ILE A 48 11.72 -3.10 -14.41
CA ILE A 48 12.03 -1.73 -13.99
C ILE A 48 11.13 -0.76 -14.77
N GLU A 49 10.45 0.10 -14.04
CA GLU A 49 9.62 1.16 -14.60
C GLU A 49 10.09 2.54 -14.09
N ASP A 50 9.73 3.58 -14.80
CA ASP A 50 9.89 4.95 -14.29
C ASP A 50 8.60 5.39 -13.58
N THR A 51 8.72 5.92 -12.38
CA THR A 51 7.56 6.44 -11.62
C THR A 51 6.78 7.50 -12.39
N GLU A 52 7.44 8.24 -13.31
CA GLU A 52 6.75 9.21 -14.17
C GLU A 52 5.77 8.53 -15.13
N GLN A 53 6.07 7.30 -15.60
CA GLN A 53 5.14 6.55 -16.44
C GLN A 53 3.87 6.20 -15.66
N CYS A 54 4.00 5.75 -14.42
CA CYS A 54 2.86 5.49 -13.55
C CYS A 54 2.01 6.76 -13.32
N LEU A 55 2.66 7.93 -13.17
CA LEU A 55 1.95 9.21 -13.01
C LEU A 55 1.20 9.61 -14.28
N LEU A 56 1.76 9.35 -15.46
CA LEU A 56 1.07 9.59 -16.73
C LEU A 56 -0.20 8.72 -16.85
N GLU A 57 -0.12 7.46 -16.43
CA GLU A 57 -1.29 6.57 -16.43
C GLU A 57 -2.37 7.06 -15.44
N ILE A 58 -1.98 7.53 -14.27
CA ILE A 58 -2.89 8.15 -13.29
C ILE A 58 -3.57 9.38 -13.91
N ASP A 59 -2.83 10.25 -14.59
CA ASP A 59 -3.35 11.47 -15.19
C ASP A 59 -4.33 11.19 -16.36
N GLN A 60 -4.26 10.02 -16.97
CA GLN A 60 -5.19 9.58 -18.01
C GLN A 60 -6.56 9.15 -17.46
N ASN A 61 -6.67 8.88 -16.16
CA ASN A 61 -7.93 8.45 -15.55
C ASN A 61 -8.41 9.45 -14.47
N PRO A 62 -9.25 10.43 -14.86
CA PRO A 62 -9.75 11.45 -13.92
C PRO A 62 -10.77 10.91 -12.90
N LEU A 63 -11.18 9.65 -13.02
CA LEU A 63 -12.18 9.02 -12.14
C LEU A 63 -11.54 8.35 -10.91
N LEU A 64 -10.22 8.36 -10.80
CA LEU A 64 -9.53 7.73 -9.68
C LEU A 64 -9.81 8.46 -8.35
N ASP A 65 -10.17 7.69 -7.33
CA ASP A 65 -10.31 8.16 -5.96
C ASP A 65 -8.98 8.09 -5.19
N GLY A 66 -8.10 7.21 -5.60
CA GLY A 66 -6.82 7.03 -4.93
C GLY A 66 -5.84 6.09 -5.62
N VAL A 67 -4.72 5.93 -4.93
CA VAL A 67 -3.63 5.03 -5.32
C VAL A 67 -3.40 4.03 -4.21
N THR A 68 -3.15 2.78 -4.57
CA THR A 68 -2.77 1.72 -3.64
C THR A 68 -1.38 1.21 -3.96
N LEU A 69 -0.54 1.13 -2.94
CA LEU A 69 0.80 0.56 -2.98
C LEU A 69 0.74 -0.83 -2.36
N SER A 70 1.00 -1.86 -3.14
CA SER A 70 0.88 -3.27 -2.75
C SER A 70 1.98 -4.11 -3.41
N GLY A 71 1.75 -5.40 -3.61
CA GLY A 71 2.64 -6.32 -4.31
C GLY A 71 3.52 -7.10 -3.38
N GLY A 72 4.83 -6.98 -3.51
CA GLY A 72 5.83 -7.49 -2.58
C GLY A 72 5.80 -6.71 -1.26
N GLU A 73 6.92 -6.13 -0.88
CA GLU A 73 6.98 -5.23 0.29
C GLU A 73 7.32 -3.80 -0.16
N PRO A 74 6.34 -2.88 -0.20
CA PRO A 74 6.57 -1.52 -0.68
C PRO A 74 7.68 -0.77 0.08
N PHE A 75 7.84 -1.00 1.38
CA PHE A 75 8.85 -0.32 2.18
C PHE A 75 10.29 -0.69 1.79
N LEU A 76 10.52 -1.80 1.07
CA LEU A 76 11.84 -2.10 0.49
C LEU A 76 12.26 -1.11 -0.61
N GLN A 77 11.33 -0.37 -1.17
CA GLN A 77 11.57 0.63 -2.21
C GLN A 77 11.11 2.03 -1.78
N ALA A 78 11.28 2.34 -0.50
CA ALA A 78 10.77 3.57 0.12
C ALA A 78 11.24 4.84 -0.61
N THR A 79 12.50 4.94 -0.99
CA THR A 79 13.05 6.12 -1.70
C THR A 79 12.27 6.44 -2.98
N ALA A 80 12.07 5.45 -3.84
CA ALA A 80 11.34 5.64 -5.09
C ALA A 80 9.86 5.97 -4.84
N LEU A 81 9.25 5.31 -3.86
CA LEU A 81 7.86 5.53 -3.51
C LEU A 81 7.62 6.89 -2.84
N ILE A 82 8.56 7.42 -2.08
CA ILE A 82 8.47 8.79 -1.54
C ILE A 82 8.28 9.80 -2.67
N HIS A 83 9.13 9.76 -3.70
CA HIS A 83 9.03 10.66 -4.85
C HIS A 83 7.69 10.51 -5.58
N PHE A 84 7.26 9.27 -5.78
CA PHE A 84 5.99 8.96 -6.42
C PHE A 84 4.81 9.49 -5.61
N VAL A 85 4.73 9.14 -4.32
CA VAL A 85 3.62 9.52 -3.43
C VAL A 85 3.52 11.04 -3.27
N GLN A 86 4.64 11.75 -3.16
CA GLN A 86 4.62 13.22 -3.12
C GLN A 86 3.93 13.83 -4.34
N LYS A 87 4.13 13.26 -5.53
CA LYS A 87 3.46 13.71 -6.76
C LYS A 87 2.00 13.27 -6.82
N VAL A 88 1.67 12.09 -6.31
CA VAL A 88 0.28 11.62 -6.16
C VAL A 88 -0.50 12.54 -5.22
N LYS A 89 0.08 12.92 -4.08
CA LYS A 89 -0.56 13.81 -3.11
C LYS A 89 -0.84 15.21 -3.68
N LYS A 90 -0.01 15.70 -4.60
CA LYS A 90 -0.29 16.96 -5.33
C LYS A 90 -1.55 16.87 -6.20
N ARG A 91 -2.01 15.68 -6.54
CA ARG A 91 -3.25 15.42 -7.27
C ARG A 91 -4.46 15.24 -6.35
N HIS A 92 -4.28 15.43 -5.05
CA HIS A 92 -5.31 15.26 -4.01
C HIS A 92 -5.90 13.85 -3.96
N LEU A 93 -5.16 12.84 -4.41
CA LEU A 93 -5.56 11.44 -4.34
C LEU A 93 -5.22 10.84 -2.98
N HIS A 94 -6.13 9.98 -2.48
CA HIS A 94 -5.90 9.18 -1.29
C HIS A 94 -4.85 8.10 -1.57
N VAL A 95 -3.90 7.92 -0.66
CA VAL A 95 -2.85 6.89 -0.78
C VAL A 95 -2.99 5.85 0.31
N MET A 96 -3.19 4.61 -0.12
CA MET A 96 -3.25 3.43 0.73
C MET A 96 -2.01 2.56 0.49
N ILE A 97 -1.42 2.00 1.54
CA ILE A 97 -0.24 1.17 1.47
C ILE A 97 -0.42 -0.12 2.26
N TYR A 98 -0.04 -1.25 1.66
CA TYR A 98 0.02 -2.55 2.31
C TYR A 98 1.44 -2.86 2.74
N SER A 99 1.60 -3.50 3.90
CA SER A 99 2.89 -3.97 4.36
C SER A 99 2.76 -5.25 5.19
N GLY A 100 3.75 -6.12 5.12
CA GLY A 100 3.90 -7.23 6.05
C GLY A 100 4.46 -6.79 7.40
N TYR A 101 5.08 -5.60 7.48
CA TYR A 101 5.45 -4.99 8.76
C TYR A 101 4.22 -4.45 9.48
N THR A 102 4.24 -4.47 10.81
CA THR A 102 3.27 -3.72 11.61
C THR A 102 3.61 -2.23 11.63
N PHE A 103 2.65 -1.39 11.97
CA PHE A 103 2.86 0.05 12.15
C PHE A 103 4.04 0.33 13.10
N GLU A 104 4.09 -0.40 14.21
CA GLU A 104 5.16 -0.28 15.22
C GLU A 104 6.52 -0.68 14.65
N GLU A 105 6.58 -1.77 13.88
CA GLU A 105 7.81 -2.21 13.21
C GLU A 105 8.30 -1.17 12.19
N ILE A 106 7.39 -0.57 11.41
CA ILE A 106 7.75 0.46 10.43
C ILE A 106 8.40 1.67 11.13
N LEU A 107 7.91 2.07 12.30
CA LEU A 107 8.49 3.16 13.08
C LEU A 107 9.90 2.86 13.60
N GLU A 108 10.31 1.59 13.65
CA GLU A 108 11.66 1.16 14.02
C GLU A 108 12.59 0.95 12.82
N LEU A 109 12.07 1.06 11.58
CA LEU A 109 12.87 1.03 10.37
C LEU A 109 13.65 2.35 10.17
N GLY A 110 14.16 2.58 8.98
CA GLY A 110 14.93 3.78 8.64
C GLY A 110 14.07 5.04 8.47
N ASP A 111 14.76 6.16 8.27
CA ASP A 111 14.09 7.47 8.10
C ASP A 111 13.27 7.55 6.81
N GLU A 112 13.68 6.84 5.75
CA GLU A 112 12.93 6.81 4.49
C GLU A 112 11.62 6.06 4.64
N GLU A 113 11.61 4.91 5.34
CA GLU A 113 10.40 4.15 5.60
C GLU A 113 9.41 4.95 6.45
N LYS A 114 9.88 5.63 7.49
CA LYS A 114 9.06 6.54 8.30
C LYS A 114 8.51 7.69 7.45
N LYS A 115 9.32 8.24 6.57
CA LYS A 115 8.89 9.31 5.67
C LYS A 115 7.83 8.82 4.70
N LEU A 116 8.02 7.67 4.07
CA LEU A 116 7.00 7.08 3.21
C LEU A 116 5.68 6.88 3.95
N LEU A 117 5.73 6.29 5.16
CA LEU A 117 4.55 6.13 6.02
C LEU A 117 3.85 7.47 6.24
N SER A 118 4.58 8.52 6.60
CA SER A 118 4.02 9.84 6.90
C SER A 118 3.33 10.52 5.71
N LEU A 119 3.64 10.11 4.50
CA LEU A 119 3.03 10.65 3.27
C LEU A 119 1.74 9.92 2.87
N CYS A 120 1.53 8.71 3.38
CA CYS A 120 0.36 7.91 3.07
C CYS A 120 -0.80 8.21 4.02
N ASP A 121 -2.01 7.85 3.62
CA ASP A 121 -3.24 8.10 4.40
C ASP A 121 -3.67 6.88 5.19
N THR A 122 -3.64 5.70 4.58
CA THR A 122 -4.10 4.45 5.20
C THR A 122 -3.08 3.33 5.02
N LEU A 123 -2.80 2.59 6.09
CA LEU A 123 -1.93 1.41 6.09
C LEU A 123 -2.76 0.15 6.38
N VAL A 124 -2.57 -0.89 5.60
CA VAL A 124 -2.95 -2.24 5.98
C VAL A 124 -1.69 -2.96 6.42
N ASP A 125 -1.60 -3.27 7.71
CA ASP A 125 -0.37 -3.75 8.33
C ASP A 125 -0.43 -5.22 8.77
N GLY A 126 0.75 -5.81 8.91
CA GLY A 126 0.93 -7.15 9.44
C GLY A 126 1.02 -8.22 8.35
N LYS A 127 1.76 -9.27 8.67
CA LYS A 127 1.96 -10.41 7.76
C LYS A 127 0.64 -11.14 7.50
N PHE A 128 0.48 -11.62 6.27
CA PHE A 128 -0.59 -12.55 5.96
C PHE A 128 -0.41 -13.86 6.74
N ILE A 129 -1.45 -14.29 7.45
CA ILE A 129 -1.47 -15.54 8.20
C ILE A 129 -2.53 -16.45 7.61
N LEU A 130 -2.11 -17.55 6.97
CA LEU A 130 -2.99 -18.45 6.23
C LEU A 130 -4.14 -19.02 7.08
N SER A 131 -3.87 -19.38 8.34
CA SER A 131 -4.90 -19.88 9.26
C SER A 131 -5.96 -18.85 9.65
N LEU A 132 -5.70 -17.56 9.42
CA LEU A 132 -6.61 -16.43 9.70
C LEU A 132 -7.20 -15.82 8.42
N LYS A 133 -6.97 -16.46 7.26
CA LYS A 133 -7.54 -16.04 5.98
C LYS A 133 -9.06 -16.08 6.02
N SER A 134 -9.71 -15.03 5.50
CA SER A 134 -11.14 -15.00 5.26
C SER A 134 -11.44 -14.18 4.01
N MET A 135 -12.33 -14.68 3.17
CA MET A 135 -12.82 -13.98 1.98
C MET A 135 -13.86 -12.91 2.33
N GLU A 136 -14.35 -12.89 3.58
CA GLU A 136 -15.33 -11.90 4.07
C GLU A 136 -14.66 -10.61 4.56
N LEU A 137 -13.33 -10.62 4.74
CA LEU A 137 -12.59 -9.46 5.20
C LEU A 137 -12.47 -8.42 4.09
N LEU A 138 -12.80 -7.17 4.43
CA LEU A 138 -12.70 -6.05 3.51
C LEU A 138 -11.27 -5.48 3.52
N TYR A 139 -10.64 -5.41 2.36
CA TYR A 139 -9.31 -4.84 2.10
C TYR A 139 -8.12 -5.48 2.84
N LYS A 140 -8.31 -6.59 3.52
CA LYS A 140 -7.23 -7.34 4.18
C LYS A 140 -7.37 -8.84 3.92
N GLY A 141 -6.26 -9.57 3.93
CA GLY A 141 -6.23 -10.99 3.59
C GLY A 141 -6.44 -11.93 4.76
N SER A 142 -6.09 -11.49 5.97
CA SER A 142 -6.23 -12.28 7.21
C SER A 142 -6.65 -11.39 8.38
N SER A 143 -7.34 -12.00 9.36
CA SER A 143 -8.00 -11.25 10.44
C SER A 143 -7.04 -10.54 11.40
N ASN A 144 -5.78 -10.95 11.46
CA ASN A 144 -4.73 -10.30 12.24
C ASN A 144 -4.28 -8.94 11.70
N GLN A 145 -4.53 -8.67 10.42
CA GLN A 145 -4.15 -7.41 9.78
C GLN A 145 -5.07 -6.29 10.25
N ARG A 146 -4.52 -5.07 10.33
CA ARG A 146 -5.24 -3.87 10.74
C ARG A 146 -5.31 -2.88 9.57
N ILE A 147 -6.39 -2.13 9.49
CA ILE A 147 -6.53 -0.99 8.58
C ILE A 147 -6.38 0.26 9.43
N ILE A 148 -5.29 1.00 9.25
CA ILE A 148 -4.83 2.04 10.16
C ILE A 148 -4.95 3.41 9.49
N ALA A 149 -5.59 4.37 10.18
CA ALA A 149 -5.58 5.78 9.81
C ALA A 149 -4.22 6.38 10.21
N ILE A 150 -3.31 6.53 9.24
CA ILE A 150 -1.90 6.86 9.52
C ILE A 150 -1.77 8.22 10.18
N GLN A 151 -2.38 9.26 9.64
CA GLN A 151 -2.20 10.62 10.12
C GLN A 151 -2.70 10.79 11.57
N ALA A 152 -3.87 10.21 11.88
CA ALA A 152 -4.40 10.19 13.25
C ALA A 152 -3.49 9.41 14.20
N SER A 153 -2.94 8.28 13.75
CA SER A 153 -2.04 7.44 14.55
C SER A 153 -0.72 8.13 14.85
N LEU A 154 -0.12 8.79 13.86
CA LEU A 154 1.12 9.56 14.06
C LEU A 154 0.91 10.74 15.00
N LYS A 155 -0.21 11.45 14.88
CA LYS A 155 -0.55 12.62 15.71
C LYS A 155 -0.78 12.25 17.17
N THR A 156 -1.43 11.13 17.43
CA THR A 156 -1.80 10.69 18.79
C THR A 156 -0.76 9.77 19.44
N HIS A 157 0.26 9.34 18.69
CA HIS A 157 1.23 8.31 19.11
C HIS A 157 0.58 6.98 19.54
N MET A 158 -0.60 6.68 18.98
CA MET A 158 -1.35 5.45 19.22
C MET A 158 -1.94 4.97 17.88
N VAL A 159 -2.02 3.66 17.69
CA VAL A 159 -2.68 3.10 16.51
C VAL A 159 -4.17 3.43 16.56
N ILE A 160 -4.63 4.16 15.54
CA ILE A 160 -6.04 4.47 15.32
C ILE A 160 -6.48 3.70 14.08
N GLU A 161 -7.41 2.77 14.23
CA GLU A 161 -7.97 2.04 13.11
C GLU A 161 -8.84 2.95 12.24
N GLN A 162 -8.75 2.75 10.93
CA GLN A 162 -9.58 3.44 9.95
C GLN A 162 -11.03 2.97 10.08
N GLU A 163 -11.94 3.90 10.30
CA GLU A 163 -13.36 3.62 10.33
C GLU A 163 -13.88 3.38 8.91
N ILE A 164 -14.66 2.30 8.73
CA ILE A 164 -15.23 1.88 7.44
C ILE A 164 -16.74 1.76 7.61
N ASN A 165 -17.50 2.39 6.71
CA ASN A 165 -18.95 2.31 6.75
C ASN A 165 -19.50 1.00 6.12
N GLU A 166 -20.80 0.81 6.16
CA GLU A 166 -21.48 -0.37 5.60
C GLU A 166 -21.31 -0.54 4.07
N TYR A 167 -20.93 0.52 3.36
CA TYR A 167 -20.67 0.51 1.91
C TYR A 167 -19.18 0.27 1.57
N GLY A 168 -18.32 0.03 2.57
CA GLY A 168 -16.90 -0.18 2.38
C GLY A 168 -16.10 1.11 2.13
N GLU A 169 -16.66 2.26 2.45
CA GLU A 169 -16.00 3.57 2.32
C GLU A 169 -15.32 3.96 3.62
N PHE A 170 -14.18 4.62 3.54
CA PHE A 170 -13.50 5.17 4.70
C PHE A 170 -14.26 6.40 5.21
N VAL A 171 -14.41 6.47 6.54
CA VAL A 171 -15.02 7.61 7.23
C VAL A 171 -13.91 8.48 7.80
N PHE A 172 -13.93 9.74 7.45
CA PHE A 172 -12.93 10.73 7.89
C PHE A 172 -13.52 11.72 8.88
#